data_f542209442e9d84c5dc5d44060be4ddc
#
_entry.id   f542209442e9d84c5dc5d44060be4ddc
#
_cell.length_a   1.000
_cell.length_b   1.000
_cell.length_c   1.000
_cell.angle_alpha   90.00
_cell.angle_beta   90.00
_cell.angle_gamma   90.00
#
_symmetry.space_group_name_H-M   'P 1'
#
loop_
_entity.id
_entity.type
_entity.pdbx_description
1 polymer ?
#
loop_
_entity_poly.entity_id
_entity_poly.type
_entity_poly.pdbx_seq_one_letter_code
_entity_poly.pdbx_strand_id
1 'polypeptide(L)'
;MVQTQIFGNLLLKTILVVIYTIFIWKLHLFISTKNILRLNLNKYNRTDHPLLSKIIAGLLYFLEYVIILPILIFFWFLIFAILLIFIAKGMDPASIILLAVLTIAVLRIVAYIPKYGESASAEAAKIIPFTLLAIGLTEPLFFNPEEIIARAWNIPQLFQGISPYIFFIVAIELILRSLTFIVSIFEKKGGTEIKEDVEEG
;
A
#
# COMPACT_ATOMS: atom_id res chain seq x y z
N MET A 1 -25.48 -15.84 -34.08
CA MET A 1 -25.35 -16.23 -32.65
C MET A 1 -23.91 -16.28 -32.18
N VAL A 2 -22.97 -17.01 -32.82
CA VAL A 2 -21.59 -17.13 -32.36
C VAL A 2 -20.85 -15.76 -32.27
N GLN A 3 -20.99 -14.89 -33.27
CA GLN A 3 -20.35 -13.56 -33.29
C GLN A 3 -20.86 -12.63 -32.17
N THR A 4 -22.17 -12.69 -31.86
CA THR A 4 -22.77 -11.89 -30.78
C THR A 4 -22.26 -12.32 -29.41
N GLN A 5 -22.05 -13.63 -29.21
CA GLN A 5 -21.45 -14.16 -27.97
C GLN A 5 -19.99 -13.76 -27.85
N ILE A 6 -19.19 -13.80 -28.91
CA ILE A 6 -17.79 -13.37 -28.91
C ILE A 6 -17.70 -11.89 -28.56
N PHE A 7 -18.53 -11.04 -29.20
CA PHE A 7 -18.57 -9.62 -28.92
C PHE A 7 -18.96 -9.31 -27.45
N GLY A 8 -20.02 -9.96 -26.97
CA GLY A 8 -20.43 -9.81 -25.55
C GLY A 8 -19.36 -10.20 -24.56
N ASN A 9 -18.66 -11.31 -24.80
CA ASN A 9 -17.55 -11.74 -23.95
C ASN A 9 -16.35 -10.77 -23.99
N LEU A 10 -16.02 -10.25 -25.16
CA LEU A 10 -14.94 -9.24 -25.28
C LEU A 10 -15.31 -7.95 -24.56
N LEU A 11 -16.55 -7.48 -24.70
CA LEU A 11 -17.04 -6.29 -24.02
C LEU A 11 -16.96 -6.45 -22.50
N LEU A 12 -17.47 -7.58 -21.97
CA LEU A 12 -17.41 -7.87 -20.53
C LEU A 12 -15.98 -7.90 -20.02
N LYS A 13 -15.06 -8.61 -20.70
CA LYS A 13 -13.66 -8.67 -20.33
C LYS A 13 -13.01 -7.29 -20.35
N THR A 14 -13.31 -6.48 -21.35
CA THR A 14 -12.79 -5.11 -21.45
C THR A 14 -13.24 -4.27 -20.25
N ILE A 15 -14.53 -4.31 -19.89
CA ILE A 15 -15.06 -3.56 -18.75
C ILE A 15 -14.38 -4.01 -17.45
N LEU A 16 -14.21 -5.31 -17.23
CA LEU A 16 -13.56 -5.84 -16.04
C LEU A 16 -12.09 -5.41 -15.95
N VAL A 17 -11.35 -5.43 -17.05
CA VAL A 17 -9.96 -4.95 -17.11
C VAL A 17 -9.87 -3.45 -16.84
N VAL A 18 -10.84 -2.64 -17.33
CA VAL A 18 -10.89 -1.20 -17.05
C VAL A 18 -11.11 -0.95 -15.55
N ILE A 19 -12.08 -1.63 -14.94
CA ILE A 19 -12.35 -1.52 -13.49
C ILE A 19 -11.11 -1.91 -12.69
N TYR A 20 -10.47 -3.02 -13.05
CA TYR A 20 -9.23 -3.47 -12.45
C TYR A 20 -8.12 -2.42 -12.56
N THR A 21 -7.93 -1.84 -13.73
CA THR A 21 -6.91 -0.81 -13.99
C THR A 21 -7.13 0.43 -13.10
N ILE A 22 -8.38 0.90 -12.99
CA ILE A 22 -8.73 2.03 -12.11
C ILE A 22 -8.43 1.68 -10.65
N PHE A 23 -8.74 0.45 -10.23
CA PHE A 23 -8.46 -0.02 -8.89
C PHE A 23 -6.95 -0.04 -8.60
N ILE A 24 -6.14 -0.63 -9.48
CA ILE A 24 -4.68 -0.67 -9.32
C ILE A 24 -4.08 0.74 -9.30
N TRP A 25 -4.62 1.66 -10.10
CA TRP A 25 -4.20 3.05 -10.07
C TRP A 25 -4.44 3.71 -8.69
N LYS A 26 -5.55 3.42 -8.03
CA LYS A 26 -5.81 3.89 -6.65
C LYS A 26 -4.90 3.21 -5.63
N LEU A 27 -4.74 1.90 -5.75
CA LEU A 27 -3.92 1.09 -4.86
C LEU A 27 -2.47 1.56 -4.83
N HIS A 28 -1.84 1.76 -6.01
CA HIS A 28 -0.43 2.14 -6.08
C HIS A 28 -0.16 3.51 -5.47
N LEU A 29 -1.04 4.48 -5.69
CA LEU A 29 -0.92 5.82 -5.10
C LEU A 29 -0.87 5.76 -3.58
N PHE A 30 -1.66 4.88 -3.00
CA PHE A 30 -1.74 4.74 -1.55
C PHE A 30 -0.54 4.00 -0.96
N ILE A 31 -0.20 2.83 -1.51
CA ILE A 31 0.85 1.97 -0.94
C ILE A 31 2.24 2.57 -1.11
N SER A 32 2.50 3.25 -2.24
CA SER A 32 3.82 3.79 -2.56
C SER A 32 4.14 5.12 -1.88
N THR A 33 3.13 5.83 -1.33
CA THR A 33 3.37 7.11 -0.66
C THR A 33 3.89 6.90 0.76
N LYS A 34 5.07 7.46 1.07
CA LYS A 34 5.70 7.40 2.39
C LYS A 34 4.88 8.15 3.45
N ASN A 35 4.48 9.38 3.13
CA ASN A 35 3.78 10.29 4.05
C ASN A 35 2.30 10.43 3.64
N ILE A 36 1.49 9.46 4.01
CA ILE A 36 0.04 9.47 3.73
C ILE A 36 -0.67 10.54 4.54
N LEU A 37 -0.30 10.67 5.81
CA LEU A 37 -0.79 11.72 6.71
C LEU A 37 0.25 12.85 6.76
N ARG A 38 -0.19 14.10 6.55
CA ARG A 38 0.67 15.30 6.57
C ARG A 38 0.34 16.17 7.77
N LEU A 39 1.31 16.33 8.68
CA LEU A 39 1.21 17.27 9.79
C LEU A 39 1.69 18.67 9.37
N ASN A 40 0.84 19.67 9.55
CA ASN A 40 1.19 21.08 9.36
C ASN A 40 1.31 21.79 10.71
N LEU A 41 2.50 21.76 11.32
CA LEU A 41 2.78 22.41 12.61
C LEU A 41 2.76 23.93 12.53
N ASN A 42 2.90 24.53 11.35
CA ASN A 42 2.89 25.99 11.20
C ASN A 42 1.53 26.61 11.54
N LYS A 43 0.46 25.82 11.45
CA LYS A 43 -0.89 26.20 11.87
C LYS A 43 -0.95 26.64 13.34
N TYR A 44 -0.07 26.10 14.20
CA TYR A 44 -0.09 26.33 15.64
C TYR A 44 0.84 27.46 16.10
N ASN A 45 1.48 28.21 15.18
CA ASN A 45 2.36 29.33 15.53
C ASN A 45 1.60 30.55 16.11
N ARG A 46 0.28 30.61 15.92
CA ARG A 46 -0.58 31.75 16.33
C ARG A 46 -1.49 31.44 17.52
N THR A 47 -1.18 30.39 18.30
CA THR A 47 -1.95 30.05 19.52
C THR A 47 -1.31 30.71 20.74
N ASP A 48 -2.08 30.90 21.83
CA ASP A 48 -1.63 31.54 23.07
C ASP A 48 -0.44 30.81 23.72
N HIS A 49 -0.34 29.47 23.53
CA HIS A 49 0.77 28.65 23.98
C HIS A 49 1.35 27.82 22.83
N PRO A 50 2.17 28.43 21.93
CA PRO A 50 2.61 27.78 20.71
C PRO A 50 3.41 26.50 20.91
N LEU A 51 4.25 26.44 21.95
CA LEU A 51 5.06 25.26 22.27
C LEU A 51 4.20 24.07 22.72
N LEU A 52 3.27 24.33 23.66
CA LEU A 52 2.37 23.29 24.18
C LEU A 52 1.46 22.76 23.08
N SER A 53 0.87 23.66 22.27
CA SER A 53 0.04 23.29 21.14
C SER A 53 0.78 22.46 20.10
N LYS A 54 2.05 22.76 19.82
CA LYS A 54 2.89 21.98 18.90
C LYS A 54 3.23 20.60 19.45
N ILE A 55 3.51 20.48 20.75
CA ILE A 55 3.80 19.19 21.41
C ILE A 55 2.56 18.31 21.38
N ILE A 56 1.39 18.83 21.76
CA ILE A 56 0.13 18.09 21.74
C ILE A 56 -0.22 17.67 20.30
N ALA A 57 -0.12 18.56 19.34
CA ALA A 57 -0.38 18.27 17.93
C ALA A 57 0.61 17.22 17.38
N GLY A 58 1.88 17.28 17.77
CA GLY A 58 2.88 16.29 17.41
C GLY A 58 2.59 14.92 18.00
N LEU A 59 2.17 14.86 19.27
CA LEU A 59 1.81 13.62 19.95
C LEU A 59 0.55 12.99 19.34
N LEU A 60 -0.49 13.78 19.08
CA LEU A 60 -1.71 13.31 18.43
C LEU A 60 -1.43 12.79 17.02
N TYR A 61 -0.60 13.50 16.26
CA TYR A 61 -0.16 13.06 14.94
C TYR A 61 0.61 11.74 15.01
N PHE A 62 1.51 11.59 15.99
CA PHE A 62 2.26 10.36 16.19
C PHE A 62 1.32 9.18 16.50
N LEU A 63 0.35 9.38 17.40
CA LEU A 63 -0.66 8.37 17.73
C LEU A 63 -1.53 8.02 16.52
N GLU A 64 -2.01 9.03 15.80
CA GLU A 64 -2.79 8.87 14.58
C GLU A 64 -1.99 8.08 13.53
N TYR A 65 -0.72 8.41 13.37
CA TYR A 65 0.16 7.76 12.41
C TYR A 65 0.47 6.31 12.79
N VAL A 66 0.74 6.03 14.08
CA VAL A 66 1.07 4.69 14.58
C VAL A 66 -0.12 3.76 14.55
N ILE A 67 -1.34 4.27 14.73
CA ILE A 67 -2.55 3.45 14.79
C ILE A 67 -3.24 3.39 13.43
N ILE A 68 -3.51 4.54 12.80
CA ILE A 68 -4.34 4.62 11.59
C ILE A 68 -3.60 4.07 10.38
N LEU A 69 -2.30 4.36 10.24
CA LEU A 69 -1.55 3.96 9.05
C LEU A 69 -1.41 2.43 8.91
N PRO A 70 -1.05 1.65 9.95
CA PRO A 70 -1.06 0.19 9.84
C PRO A 70 -2.43 -0.40 9.51
N ILE A 71 -3.50 0.15 10.11
CA ILE A 71 -4.88 -0.29 9.80
C ILE A 71 -5.20 -0.04 8.33
N LEU A 72 -4.80 1.10 7.80
CA LEU A 72 -5.06 1.48 6.42
C LEU A 72 -4.25 0.62 5.43
N ILE A 73 -2.98 0.33 5.74
CA ILE A 73 -2.15 -0.58 4.95
C ILE A 73 -2.73 -2.00 4.99
N PHE A 74 -3.18 -2.44 6.17
CA PHE A 74 -3.84 -3.72 6.33
C PHE A 74 -5.13 -3.81 5.50
N PHE A 75 -5.93 -2.76 5.46
CA PHE A 75 -7.12 -2.69 4.62
C PHE A 75 -6.77 -2.90 3.13
N TRP A 76 -5.75 -2.20 2.64
CA TRP A 76 -5.29 -2.36 1.26
C TRP A 76 -4.67 -3.74 0.99
N PHE A 77 -3.98 -4.32 1.98
CA PHE A 77 -3.51 -5.69 1.92
C PHE A 77 -4.68 -6.67 1.74
N LEU A 78 -5.77 -6.53 2.52
CA LEU A 78 -6.95 -7.39 2.39
C LEU A 78 -7.57 -7.28 0.99
N ILE A 79 -7.75 -6.06 0.50
CA ILE A 79 -8.31 -5.85 -0.83
C ILE A 79 -7.41 -6.50 -1.89
N PHE A 80 -6.09 -6.34 -1.76
CA PHE A 80 -5.15 -6.96 -2.70
C PHE A 80 -5.17 -8.49 -2.61
N ALA A 81 -5.25 -9.07 -1.43
CA ALA A 81 -5.37 -10.50 -1.22
C ALA A 81 -6.67 -11.07 -1.84
N ILE A 82 -7.80 -10.37 -1.63
CA ILE A 82 -9.08 -10.73 -2.28
C ILE A 82 -8.95 -10.68 -3.80
N LEU A 83 -8.30 -9.67 -4.34
CA LEU A 83 -8.08 -9.54 -5.77
C LEU A 83 -7.22 -10.68 -6.31
N LEU A 84 -6.18 -11.09 -5.58
CA LEU A 84 -5.34 -12.23 -5.93
C LEU A 84 -6.11 -13.55 -5.97
N ILE A 85 -7.10 -13.75 -5.10
CA ILE A 85 -7.98 -14.95 -5.14
C ILE A 85 -8.65 -15.09 -6.51
N PHE A 86 -9.08 -13.99 -7.09
CA PHE A 86 -9.74 -14.00 -8.39
C PHE A 86 -8.77 -14.25 -9.56
N ILE A 87 -7.49 -13.86 -9.39
CA ILE A 87 -6.48 -13.96 -10.45
C ILE A 87 -5.66 -15.25 -10.33
N ALA A 88 -5.24 -15.61 -9.13
CA ALA A 88 -4.33 -16.74 -8.88
C ALA A 88 -5.10 -18.07 -8.86
N LYS A 89 -5.34 -18.62 -10.04
CA LYS A 89 -6.02 -19.90 -10.18
C LYS A 89 -5.17 -21.05 -9.63
N GLY A 90 -5.80 -21.91 -8.82
CA GLY A 90 -5.14 -23.12 -8.31
C GLY A 90 -4.16 -22.91 -7.15
N MET A 91 -3.99 -21.67 -6.67
CA MET A 91 -3.23 -21.42 -5.45
C MET A 91 -4.10 -21.62 -4.20
N ASP A 92 -3.50 -22.21 -3.17
CA ASP A 92 -4.15 -22.31 -1.86
C ASP A 92 -4.25 -20.94 -1.16
N PRO A 93 -5.21 -20.73 -0.26
CA PRO A 93 -5.42 -19.45 0.42
C PRO A 93 -4.18 -18.94 1.17
N ALA A 94 -3.40 -19.83 1.80
CA ALA A 94 -2.21 -19.44 2.54
C ALA A 94 -1.12 -18.86 1.63
N SER A 95 -0.91 -19.46 0.46
CA SER A 95 0.04 -18.96 -0.56
C SER A 95 -0.41 -17.61 -1.13
N ILE A 96 -1.72 -17.39 -1.30
CA ILE A 96 -2.27 -16.10 -1.74
C ILE A 96 -2.01 -15.02 -0.71
N ILE A 97 -2.26 -15.29 0.57
CA ILE A 97 -1.98 -14.35 1.65
C ILE A 97 -0.49 -14.03 1.71
N LEU A 98 0.36 -15.06 1.66
CA LEU A 98 1.81 -14.89 1.68
C LEU A 98 2.29 -13.99 0.54
N LEU A 99 1.81 -14.22 -0.69
CA LEU A 99 2.13 -13.41 -1.85
C LEU A 99 1.67 -11.95 -1.66
N ALA A 100 0.46 -11.75 -1.13
CA ALA A 100 -0.06 -10.41 -0.85
C ALA A 100 0.77 -9.67 0.20
N VAL A 101 1.10 -10.33 1.32
CA VAL A 101 1.92 -9.76 2.39
C VAL A 101 3.30 -9.39 1.89
N LEU A 102 3.98 -10.30 1.20
CA LEU A 102 5.31 -10.03 0.65
C LEU A 102 5.29 -8.87 -0.34
N THR A 103 4.30 -8.83 -1.23
CA THR A 103 4.15 -7.73 -2.19
C THR A 103 3.98 -6.40 -1.47
N ILE A 104 3.05 -6.29 -0.53
CA ILE A 104 2.82 -5.04 0.23
C ILE A 104 4.06 -4.66 1.05
N ALA A 105 4.68 -5.62 1.75
CA ALA A 105 5.88 -5.38 2.55
C ALA A 105 7.04 -4.84 1.69
N VAL A 106 7.32 -5.46 0.55
CA VAL A 106 8.37 -5.00 -0.38
C VAL A 106 8.07 -3.60 -0.88
N LEU A 107 6.83 -3.32 -1.31
CA LEU A 107 6.44 -2.00 -1.77
C LEU A 107 6.60 -0.93 -0.68
N ARG A 108 6.24 -1.26 0.56
CA ARG A 108 6.42 -0.35 1.71
C ARG A 108 7.90 -0.11 2.00
N ILE A 109 8.72 -1.16 2.08
CA ILE A 109 10.17 -1.03 2.31
C ILE A 109 10.80 -0.17 1.21
N VAL A 110 10.50 -0.44 -0.05
CA VAL A 110 11.03 0.33 -1.19
C VAL A 110 10.59 1.80 -1.11
N ALA A 111 9.34 2.09 -0.75
CA ALA A 111 8.84 3.47 -0.63
C ALA A 111 9.62 4.33 0.37
N TYR A 112 10.27 3.72 1.37
CA TYR A 112 11.08 4.42 2.36
C TYR A 112 12.52 4.69 1.93
N ILE A 113 12.97 4.16 0.78
CA ILE A 113 14.30 4.46 0.26
C ILE A 113 14.39 5.95 -0.10
N PRO A 114 15.42 6.68 0.38
CA PRO A 114 15.56 8.11 0.09
C PRO A 114 15.67 8.40 -1.42
N LYS A 115 15.20 9.55 -1.85
CA LYS A 115 15.26 10.14 -3.21
C LYS A 115 14.36 9.49 -4.25
N TYR A 116 14.38 8.17 -4.45
CA TYR A 116 13.65 7.49 -5.54
C TYR A 116 12.67 6.39 -5.06
N GLY A 117 12.64 6.12 -3.76
CA GLY A 117 11.86 4.99 -3.23
C GLY A 117 10.35 5.05 -3.52
N GLU A 118 9.73 6.22 -3.36
CA GLU A 118 8.29 6.39 -3.66
C GLU A 118 8.01 6.14 -5.16
N SER A 119 8.86 6.62 -6.06
CA SER A 119 8.72 6.39 -7.49
C SER A 119 8.91 4.92 -7.85
N ALA A 120 9.97 4.27 -7.35
CA ALA A 120 10.24 2.85 -7.58
C ALA A 120 9.13 1.96 -7.03
N SER A 121 8.64 2.25 -5.82
CA SER A 121 7.50 1.56 -5.23
C SER A 121 6.23 1.74 -6.07
N ALA A 122 5.97 2.95 -6.57
CA ALA A 122 4.80 3.24 -7.40
C ALA A 122 4.82 2.46 -8.73
N GLU A 123 5.98 2.35 -9.35
CA GLU A 123 6.13 1.54 -10.57
C GLU A 123 5.95 0.04 -10.28
N ALA A 124 6.59 -0.50 -9.25
CA ALA A 124 6.44 -1.89 -8.85
C ALA A 124 4.98 -2.23 -8.45
N ALA A 125 4.29 -1.32 -7.74
CA ALA A 125 2.90 -1.47 -7.34
C ALA A 125 1.92 -1.52 -8.52
N LYS A 126 2.30 -1.01 -9.68
CA LYS A 126 1.55 -1.16 -10.93
C LYS A 126 1.94 -2.45 -11.66
N ILE A 127 3.23 -2.70 -11.84
CA ILE A 127 3.75 -3.80 -12.66
C ILE A 127 3.31 -5.15 -12.10
N ILE A 128 3.45 -5.39 -10.79
CA ILE A 128 3.16 -6.69 -10.18
C ILE A 128 1.70 -7.11 -10.43
N PRO A 129 0.67 -6.31 -10.08
CA PRO A 129 -0.71 -6.69 -10.34
C PRO A 129 -1.03 -6.84 -11.84
N PHE A 130 -0.49 -5.97 -12.70
CA PHE A 130 -0.73 -6.09 -14.15
C PHE A 130 -0.10 -7.33 -14.75
N THR A 131 1.06 -7.76 -14.28
CA THR A 131 1.67 -9.02 -14.69
C THR A 131 0.79 -10.21 -14.31
N LEU A 132 0.26 -10.21 -13.09
CA LEU A 132 -0.66 -11.25 -12.63
C LEU A 132 -1.95 -11.27 -13.45
N LEU A 133 -2.51 -10.09 -13.75
CA LEU A 133 -3.69 -10.00 -14.63
C LEU A 133 -3.39 -10.54 -16.03
N ALA A 134 -2.24 -10.18 -16.62
CA ALA A 134 -1.84 -10.67 -17.93
C ALA A 134 -1.75 -12.21 -17.97
N ILE A 135 -1.16 -12.82 -16.93
CA ILE A 135 -1.11 -14.28 -16.78
C ILE A 135 -2.55 -14.84 -16.66
N GLY A 136 -3.40 -14.25 -15.82
CA GLY A 136 -4.78 -14.67 -15.66
C GLY A 136 -5.59 -14.61 -16.96
N LEU A 137 -5.38 -13.58 -17.78
CA LEU A 137 -6.09 -13.42 -19.07
C LEU A 137 -5.78 -14.51 -20.09
N THR A 138 -4.64 -15.20 -19.96
CA THR A 138 -4.29 -16.34 -20.83
C THR A 138 -5.10 -17.58 -20.51
N GLU A 139 -5.73 -17.65 -19.33
CA GLU A 139 -6.55 -18.77 -18.92
C GLU A 139 -7.95 -18.73 -19.58
N PRO A 140 -8.39 -19.83 -20.23
CA PRO A 140 -9.66 -19.84 -20.95
C PRO A 140 -10.90 -19.52 -20.10
N LEU A 141 -10.85 -19.91 -18.83
CA LEU A 141 -11.98 -19.81 -17.88
C LEU A 141 -11.81 -18.66 -16.87
N PHE A 142 -10.89 -17.72 -17.13
CA PHE A 142 -10.57 -16.65 -16.18
C PHE A 142 -11.80 -15.82 -15.76
N PHE A 143 -12.70 -15.56 -16.68
CA PHE A 143 -13.95 -14.81 -16.44
C PHE A 143 -15.21 -15.70 -16.40
N ASN A 144 -15.08 -16.97 -16.06
CA ASN A 144 -16.25 -17.83 -15.85
C ASN A 144 -16.98 -17.41 -14.56
N PRO A 145 -18.26 -16.98 -14.62
CA PRO A 145 -19.03 -16.56 -13.45
C PRO A 145 -19.14 -17.63 -12.36
N GLU A 146 -19.27 -18.89 -12.73
CA GLU A 146 -19.37 -20.01 -11.78
C GLU A 146 -18.06 -20.18 -10.97
N GLU A 147 -16.91 -20.09 -11.64
CA GLU A 147 -15.61 -20.14 -10.97
C GLU A 147 -15.36 -18.92 -10.11
N ILE A 148 -15.78 -17.72 -10.55
CA ILE A 148 -15.68 -16.49 -9.76
C ILE A 148 -16.46 -16.64 -8.45
N ILE A 149 -17.68 -17.13 -8.51
CA ILE A 149 -18.52 -17.38 -7.34
C ILE A 149 -17.87 -18.43 -6.42
N ALA A 150 -17.42 -19.55 -7.00
CA ALA A 150 -16.74 -20.61 -6.24
C ALA A 150 -15.50 -20.09 -5.49
N ARG A 151 -14.71 -19.20 -6.11
CA ARG A 151 -13.56 -18.57 -5.46
C ARG A 151 -13.97 -17.57 -4.39
N ALA A 152 -15.07 -16.84 -4.58
CA ALA A 152 -15.60 -15.93 -3.57
C ALA A 152 -15.97 -16.66 -2.27
N TRP A 153 -16.42 -17.91 -2.34
CA TRP A 153 -16.66 -18.75 -1.16
C TRP A 153 -15.40 -19.07 -0.36
N ASN A 154 -14.22 -18.96 -0.96
CA ASN A 154 -12.93 -19.17 -0.28
C ASN A 154 -12.43 -17.92 0.45
N ILE A 155 -13.05 -16.75 0.25
CA ILE A 155 -12.66 -15.50 0.92
C ILE A 155 -12.63 -15.64 2.46
N PRO A 156 -13.63 -16.25 3.14
CA PRO A 156 -13.59 -16.43 4.58
C PRO A 156 -12.37 -17.22 5.08
N GLN A 157 -11.86 -18.15 4.27
CA GLN A 157 -10.67 -18.93 4.61
C GLN A 157 -9.40 -18.07 4.67
N LEU A 158 -9.34 -16.93 3.96
CA LEU A 158 -8.24 -15.97 4.08
C LEU A 158 -8.12 -15.37 5.47
N PHE A 159 -9.22 -15.29 6.22
CA PHE A 159 -9.20 -14.75 7.57
C PHE A 159 -8.70 -15.75 8.61
N GLN A 160 -8.62 -17.05 8.24
CA GLN A 160 -8.07 -18.07 9.11
C GLN A 160 -6.55 -17.95 9.14
N GLY A 161 -5.98 -17.71 10.33
CA GLY A 161 -4.53 -17.56 10.49
C GLY A 161 -3.94 -16.24 9.97
N ILE A 162 -4.75 -15.22 9.73
CA ILE A 162 -4.30 -13.90 9.23
C ILE A 162 -3.49 -13.10 10.27
N SER A 163 -3.65 -13.42 11.56
CA SER A 163 -3.04 -12.68 12.67
C SER A 163 -1.52 -12.43 12.53
N PRO A 164 -0.66 -13.45 12.23
CA PRO A 164 0.77 -13.21 12.08
C PRO A 164 1.10 -12.27 10.91
N TYR A 165 0.30 -12.28 9.86
CA TYR A 165 0.50 -11.39 8.71
C TYR A 165 0.14 -9.93 9.03
N ILE A 166 -0.91 -9.71 9.82
CA ILE A 166 -1.24 -8.39 10.37
C ILE A 166 -0.08 -7.88 11.21
N PHE A 167 0.38 -8.69 12.16
CA PHE A 167 1.49 -8.32 13.03
C PHE A 167 2.75 -7.98 12.23
N PHE A 168 3.06 -8.77 11.20
CA PHE A 168 4.21 -8.54 10.34
C PHE A 168 4.13 -7.20 9.58
N ILE A 169 2.97 -6.86 8.98
CA ILE A 169 2.75 -5.60 8.29
C ILE A 169 2.90 -4.41 9.26
N VAL A 170 2.27 -4.51 10.43
CA VAL A 170 2.35 -3.48 11.47
C VAL A 170 3.79 -3.29 11.95
N ALA A 171 4.50 -4.38 12.23
CA ALA A 171 5.88 -4.34 12.69
C ALA A 171 6.81 -3.68 11.64
N ILE A 172 6.71 -4.06 10.37
CA ILE A 172 7.49 -3.43 9.30
C ILE A 172 7.23 -1.93 9.25
N GLU A 173 5.98 -1.51 9.26
CA GLU A 173 5.65 -0.09 9.16
C GLU A 173 6.16 0.72 10.35
N LEU A 174 6.05 0.18 11.56
CA LEU A 174 6.59 0.80 12.77
C LEU A 174 8.13 0.92 12.71
N ILE A 175 8.81 -0.13 12.26
CA ILE A 175 10.27 -0.13 12.10
C ILE A 175 10.69 0.94 11.07
N LEU A 176 10.08 0.93 9.89
CA LEU A 176 10.41 1.88 8.82
C LEU A 176 10.18 3.33 9.28
N ARG A 177 9.10 3.57 10.02
CA ARG A 177 8.78 4.90 10.55
C ARG A 177 9.78 5.33 11.63
N SER A 178 10.12 4.43 12.54
CA SER A 178 11.11 4.69 13.58
C SER A 178 12.50 5.02 12.98
N LEU A 179 12.92 4.27 11.97
CA LEU A 179 14.16 4.54 11.25
C LEU A 179 14.14 5.92 10.58
N THR A 180 13.04 6.27 9.91
CA THR A 180 12.91 7.58 9.27
C THR A 180 12.95 8.72 10.29
N PHE A 181 12.29 8.54 11.44
CA PHE A 181 12.33 9.53 12.52
C PHE A 181 13.74 9.72 13.04
N ILE A 182 14.49 8.63 13.30
CA ILE A 182 15.88 8.68 13.74
C ILE A 182 16.75 9.44 12.72
N VAL A 183 16.68 9.07 11.43
CA VAL A 183 17.43 9.75 10.37
C VAL A 183 17.10 11.24 10.31
N SER A 184 15.84 11.62 10.45
CA SER A 184 15.43 13.04 10.42
C SER A 184 16.00 13.89 11.57
N ILE A 185 16.32 13.28 12.71
CA ILE A 185 16.96 13.96 13.82
C ILE A 185 18.43 14.27 13.49
N PHE A 186 19.13 13.31 12.87
CA PHE A 186 20.54 13.49 12.49
C PHE A 186 20.72 14.49 11.35
N GLU A 187 19.85 14.47 10.35
CA GLU A 187 19.87 15.43 9.24
C GLU A 187 19.66 16.89 9.71
N LYS A 188 18.80 17.10 10.71
CA LYS A 188 18.59 18.44 11.29
C LYS A 188 19.81 18.96 12.05
N LYS A 189 20.57 18.09 12.73
CA LYS A 189 21.79 18.50 13.44
C LYS A 189 22.91 18.91 12.48
N GLY A 190 23.13 18.16 11.40
CA GLY A 190 24.15 18.50 10.40
C GLY A 190 23.91 19.78 9.61
N GLY A 191 22.62 20.17 9.43
CA GLY A 191 22.27 21.41 8.75
C GLY A 191 22.42 22.69 9.58
N THR A 192 22.55 22.57 10.89
CA THR A 192 22.76 23.72 11.81
C THR A 192 24.23 24.07 11.92
N GLU A 193 25.12 23.05 11.93
CA GLU A 193 26.58 23.26 12.01
C GLU A 193 27.15 23.94 10.76
N ILE A 194 26.61 23.58 9.56
CA ILE A 194 27.09 24.18 8.29
C ILE A 194 26.70 25.66 8.13
N LYS A 195 25.65 26.14 8.84
CA LYS A 195 25.23 27.54 8.78
C LYS A 195 26.02 28.44 9.74
N GLU A 196 26.48 27.93 10.86
CA GLU A 196 27.33 28.70 11.78
C GLU A 196 28.74 28.92 11.20
N ASP A 197 29.32 27.94 10.50
CA ASP A 197 30.61 28.06 9.84
C ASP A 197 30.68 29.02 8.63
N VAL A 198 29.52 29.40 8.06
CA VAL A 198 29.42 30.33 6.91
C VAL A 198 29.17 31.79 7.34
N GLU A 199 28.71 32.04 8.57
CA GLU A 199 28.50 33.39 9.10
C GLU A 199 29.72 33.95 9.85
N GLU A 200 30.74 33.12 10.20
CA GLU A 200 31.98 33.54 10.84
C GLU A 200 33.19 33.67 9.89
N GLY A 201 33.03 33.51 8.57
CA GLY A 201 34.07 33.66 7.55
C GLY A 201 33.82 34.84 6.63
#